data_718a79273eb4e681f13c43a15093ddf2
#
_entry.id   718a79273eb4e681f13c43a15093ddf2
#
_cell.length_a   1.000
_cell.length_b   1.000
_cell.length_c   1.000
_cell.angle_alpha   90.00
_cell.angle_beta   90.00
_cell.angle_gamma   90.00
#
_symmetry.space_group_name_H-M   'P 1'
#
loop_
_entity.id
_entity.type
_entity.pdbx_description
1 polymer ?
#
loop_
_entity_poly.entity_id
_entity_poly.type
_entity_poly.pdbx_seq_one_letter_code
_entity_poly.pdbx_strand_id
1 'polypeptide(L)'
;MHFIRAFRSGAKRVRRGRILGVAPVVAAMLVVAICTGAPGGAAVPAPKDASLAGRLLVATPDLTDPRFVQTVIFMVSHDASGAMGLVINRPIGRIAIAALLKQLGEDSRGVDGELLVHYGGPVEPMQGFVLHTAEYAGVDTRVVGGGIALTSDPKVLRAIGAGSGPRRSLLALGYAGWAPGQLEAEIRSGHWVDVQADEKIVFDENADKQWERAMARRVIQL
;
A
#
# COMPACT_ATOMS: atom_id res chain seq x y z
N MET A 1 8.96 23.28 1.77
CA MET A 1 8.78 22.47 2.99
C MET A 1 7.28 22.25 3.21
N HIS A 2 6.64 21.40 2.38
CA HIS A 2 5.20 21.10 2.43
C HIS A 2 5.06 19.58 2.38
N PHE A 3 5.19 18.95 3.53
CA PHE A 3 4.96 17.53 3.69
C PHE A 3 3.61 17.31 4.39
N ILE A 4 2.79 16.44 3.81
CA ILE A 4 1.63 15.76 4.39
C ILE A 4 0.34 16.58 4.51
N ARG A 5 -0.50 16.50 3.46
CA ARG A 5 -1.90 16.97 3.48
C ARG A 5 -2.92 15.80 3.44
N ALA A 6 -2.56 14.61 3.85
CA ALA A 6 -3.24 13.39 3.44
C ALA A 6 -4.07 12.65 4.51
N PHE A 7 -4.11 13.12 5.75
CA PHE A 7 -4.96 12.50 6.79
C PHE A 7 -6.35 13.13 6.94
N ARG A 8 -6.84 13.86 5.92
CA ARG A 8 -8.18 14.45 5.95
C ARG A 8 -9.06 13.87 4.84
N SER A 9 -9.69 12.74 5.07
CA SER A 9 -10.86 12.33 4.30
C SER A 9 -11.99 11.88 5.22
N GLY A 10 -12.54 12.84 5.93
CA GLY A 10 -13.88 12.75 6.49
C GLY A 10 -14.84 13.37 5.48
N ALA A 11 -15.83 12.64 5.05
CA ALA A 11 -16.83 13.00 4.05
C ALA A 11 -17.45 14.38 4.31
N LYS A 12 -17.26 15.34 3.41
CA LYS A 12 -18.12 16.50 3.24
C LYS A 12 -18.56 16.60 1.78
N ARG A 13 -19.87 16.40 1.61
CA ARG A 13 -20.64 16.66 0.39
C ARG A 13 -20.37 18.09 -0.10
N VAL A 14 -19.73 18.25 -1.26
CA VAL A 14 -19.50 19.54 -1.87
C VAL A 14 -20.51 19.77 -3.00
N ARG A 15 -21.24 20.89 -2.90
CA ARG A 15 -22.12 21.49 -3.89
C ARG A 15 -21.32 21.83 -5.17
N ARG A 16 -21.98 21.58 -6.32
CA ARG A 16 -21.53 21.97 -7.65
C ARG A 16 -21.36 23.51 -7.76
N GLY A 17 -20.14 23.96 -8.04
CA GLY A 17 -19.87 25.29 -8.53
C GLY A 17 -18.98 25.16 -9.79
N ARG A 18 -19.50 25.67 -10.93
CA ARG A 18 -18.75 25.76 -12.20
C ARG A 18 -17.71 26.86 -12.07
N ILE A 19 -16.46 26.58 -12.36
CA ILE A 19 -15.48 27.60 -12.77
C ILE A 19 -14.67 27.03 -13.94
N LEU A 20 -14.64 27.78 -15.03
CA LEU A 20 -13.80 27.56 -16.21
C LEU A 20 -12.33 27.86 -15.88
N GLY A 21 -11.44 27.17 -16.53
CA GLY A 21 -10.17 27.76 -16.92
C GLY A 21 -8.92 26.97 -16.54
N VAL A 22 -8.21 26.59 -17.61
CA VAL A 22 -6.76 26.34 -17.73
C VAL A 22 -6.23 24.99 -17.24
N ALA A 23 -5.94 24.12 -18.21
CA ALA A 23 -5.12 22.92 -18.09
C ALA A 23 -3.63 23.26 -17.94
N PRO A 24 -2.88 22.42 -17.27
CA PRO A 24 -1.58 22.04 -17.78
C PRO A 24 -1.53 20.56 -18.16
N VAL A 25 -0.97 20.32 -19.29
CA VAL A 25 -0.63 19.07 -19.93
C VAL A 25 0.30 18.27 -19.02
N VAL A 26 -0.17 17.15 -18.47
CA VAL A 26 0.68 16.07 -17.98
C VAL A 26 0.56 14.95 -19.00
N ALA A 27 1.63 14.73 -19.75
CA ALA A 27 1.74 13.65 -20.71
C ALA A 27 1.73 12.30 -20.00
N ALA A 28 0.55 11.69 -19.90
CA ALA A 28 0.42 10.27 -19.65
C ALA A 28 0.73 9.56 -20.96
N MET A 29 1.84 8.83 -21.04
CA MET A 29 2.08 7.88 -22.12
C MET A 29 1.04 6.75 -22.02
N LEU A 30 -0.05 6.94 -22.75
CA LEU A 30 -1.02 5.92 -23.05
C LEU A 30 -0.45 5.07 -24.18
N VAL A 31 0.08 3.89 -23.88
CA VAL A 31 0.31 2.89 -24.90
C VAL A 31 -1.06 2.34 -25.31
N VAL A 32 -1.64 2.92 -26.35
CA VAL A 32 -2.83 2.41 -27.02
C VAL A 32 -2.39 1.25 -27.90
N ALA A 33 -2.52 0.02 -27.41
CA ALA A 33 -2.54 -1.15 -28.28
C ALA A 33 -3.93 -1.21 -28.92
N ILE A 34 -3.99 -0.85 -30.22
CA ILE A 34 -5.17 -1.04 -31.06
C ILE A 34 -5.29 -2.55 -31.32
N CYS A 35 -6.09 -3.25 -30.56
CA CYS A 35 -6.57 -4.59 -30.92
C CYS A 35 -7.92 -4.44 -31.63
N THR A 36 -7.90 -4.66 -32.94
CA THR A 36 -9.07 -4.90 -33.79
C THR A 36 -9.89 -6.08 -33.28
N GLY A 37 -11.21 -5.91 -33.28
CA GLY A 37 -12.17 -6.78 -32.65
C GLY A 37 -12.19 -8.24 -33.13
N ALA A 38 -12.45 -9.11 -32.17
CA ALA A 38 -13.01 -10.42 -32.37
C ALA A 38 -14.25 -10.59 -31.45
N PRO A 39 -15.28 -11.35 -31.88
CA PRO A 39 -16.59 -11.33 -31.24
C PRO A 39 -16.62 -12.14 -29.93
N GLY A 40 -17.29 -11.59 -28.96
CA GLY A 40 -18.03 -12.22 -27.88
C GLY A 40 -17.52 -13.54 -27.30
N GLY A 41 -16.45 -13.50 -26.50
CA GLY A 41 -16.20 -14.55 -25.50
C GLY A 41 -16.82 -14.08 -24.19
N ALA A 42 -17.81 -14.82 -23.67
CA ALA A 42 -18.34 -14.60 -22.32
C ALA A 42 -17.15 -14.62 -21.33
N ALA A 43 -16.96 -13.52 -20.59
CA ALA A 43 -15.97 -13.47 -19.52
C ALA A 43 -16.31 -14.59 -18.52
N VAL A 44 -15.46 -15.60 -18.45
CA VAL A 44 -15.53 -16.61 -17.40
C VAL A 44 -15.29 -15.86 -16.08
N PRO A 45 -16.24 -15.90 -15.12
CA PRO A 45 -16.03 -15.25 -13.85
C PRO A 45 -14.80 -15.88 -13.21
N ALA A 46 -13.82 -15.04 -12.86
CA ALA A 46 -12.64 -15.48 -12.11
C ALA A 46 -13.11 -16.19 -10.83
N PRO A 47 -12.46 -17.30 -10.43
CA PRO A 47 -12.82 -18.02 -9.21
C PRO A 47 -12.79 -17.04 -8.03
N LYS A 48 -13.83 -17.10 -7.17
CA LYS A 48 -13.98 -16.26 -5.97
C LYS A 48 -12.84 -16.42 -4.95
N ASP A 49 -11.96 -17.43 -5.15
CA ASP A 49 -10.89 -17.81 -4.23
C ASP A 49 -9.51 -17.18 -4.58
N ALA A 50 -9.46 -16.26 -5.52
CA ALA A 50 -8.20 -15.72 -6.04
C ALA A 50 -7.81 -14.32 -5.51
N SER A 51 -8.43 -13.82 -4.42
CA SER A 51 -8.02 -12.54 -3.84
C SER A 51 -6.64 -12.65 -3.21
N LEU A 52 -5.75 -11.76 -3.61
CA LEU A 52 -4.40 -11.63 -3.04
C LEU A 52 -4.36 -10.72 -1.80
N ALA A 53 -5.49 -10.18 -1.36
CA ALA A 53 -5.53 -9.39 -0.13
C ALA A 53 -4.98 -10.18 1.06
N GLY A 54 -4.09 -9.55 1.84
CA GLY A 54 -3.40 -10.20 2.95
C GLY A 54 -2.21 -11.09 2.56
N ARG A 55 -1.82 -11.11 1.28
CA ARG A 55 -0.61 -11.80 0.79
C ARG A 55 0.50 -10.81 0.50
N LEU A 56 1.71 -11.30 0.32
CA LEU A 56 2.83 -10.52 -0.22
C LEU A 56 2.93 -10.76 -1.72
N LEU A 57 3.09 -9.69 -2.46
CA LEU A 57 3.47 -9.70 -3.86
C LEU A 57 4.95 -9.38 -3.95
N VAL A 58 5.75 -10.29 -4.51
CA VAL A 58 7.21 -10.19 -4.54
C VAL A 58 7.68 -10.07 -5.98
N ALA A 59 8.43 -9.02 -6.27
CA ALA A 59 9.03 -8.81 -7.59
C ALA A 59 9.99 -9.93 -7.93
N THR A 60 9.84 -10.53 -9.10
CA THR A 60 10.80 -11.52 -9.61
C THR A 60 12.06 -10.83 -10.16
N PRO A 61 13.16 -11.55 -10.39
CA PRO A 61 14.34 -11.00 -11.06
C PRO A 61 14.06 -10.51 -12.50
N ASP A 62 12.99 -11.00 -13.13
CA ASP A 62 12.60 -10.60 -14.48
C ASP A 62 11.89 -9.24 -14.54
N LEU A 63 11.47 -8.71 -13.40
CA LEU A 63 10.89 -7.37 -13.30
C LEU A 63 11.97 -6.31 -13.39
N THR A 64 12.02 -5.61 -14.53
CA THR A 64 13.07 -4.61 -14.83
C THR A 64 12.67 -3.17 -14.54
N ASP A 65 11.40 -2.90 -14.17
CA ASP A 65 10.96 -1.54 -13.79
C ASP A 65 11.71 -1.08 -12.53
N PRO A 66 12.55 -0.02 -12.62
CA PRO A 66 13.41 0.42 -11.51
C PRO A 66 12.60 0.84 -10.26
N ARG A 67 11.33 1.17 -10.44
CA ARG A 67 10.43 1.51 -9.31
C ARG A 67 10.10 0.29 -8.45
N PHE A 68 10.19 -0.93 -9.05
CA PHE A 68 9.72 -2.16 -8.41
C PHE A 68 10.74 -3.30 -8.38
N VAL A 69 11.97 -3.10 -8.89
CA VAL A 69 13.05 -4.10 -8.75
C VAL A 69 13.23 -4.48 -7.29
N GLN A 70 13.27 -5.79 -6.98
CA GLN A 70 13.42 -6.31 -5.61
C GLN A 70 12.42 -5.75 -4.59
N THR A 71 11.20 -5.46 -5.03
CA THR A 71 10.14 -4.90 -4.17
C THR A 71 9.31 -6.01 -3.54
N VAL A 72 8.92 -5.79 -2.29
CA VAL A 72 7.93 -6.58 -1.56
C VAL A 72 6.73 -5.68 -1.26
N ILE A 73 5.55 -6.11 -1.67
CA ILE A 73 4.30 -5.35 -1.52
C ILE A 73 3.33 -6.17 -0.68
N PHE A 74 2.79 -5.57 0.38
CA PHE A 74 1.67 -6.16 1.11
C PHE A 74 0.36 -5.77 0.43
N MET A 75 -0.40 -6.77 -0.02
CA MET A 75 -1.65 -6.56 -0.75
C MET A 75 -2.78 -6.18 0.21
N VAL A 76 -3.30 -4.98 0.04
CA VAL A 76 -4.37 -4.42 0.87
C VAL A 76 -5.75 -4.79 0.33
N SER A 77 -5.92 -4.76 -0.99
CA SER A 77 -7.15 -5.18 -1.65
C SER A 77 -6.85 -5.78 -3.02
N HIS A 78 -7.68 -6.72 -3.44
CA HIS A 78 -7.66 -7.30 -4.77
C HIS A 78 -9.04 -7.87 -5.10
N ASP A 79 -9.67 -7.33 -6.14
CA ASP A 79 -10.96 -7.76 -6.65
C ASP A 79 -11.11 -7.43 -8.14
N ALA A 80 -12.29 -7.65 -8.71
CA ALA A 80 -12.57 -7.39 -10.12
C ALA A 80 -12.42 -5.90 -10.54
N SER A 81 -12.38 -4.97 -9.59
CA SER A 81 -12.17 -3.52 -9.83
C SER A 81 -10.70 -3.13 -9.86
N GLY A 82 -9.79 -4.03 -9.50
CA GLY A 82 -8.34 -3.84 -9.48
C GLY A 82 -7.69 -4.26 -8.17
N ALA A 83 -6.48 -3.75 -7.95
CA ALA A 83 -5.70 -4.09 -6.76
C ALA A 83 -4.98 -2.88 -6.17
N MET A 84 -4.74 -2.94 -4.86
CA MET A 84 -3.97 -1.97 -4.10
C MET A 84 -3.02 -2.69 -3.15
N GLY A 85 -1.77 -2.22 -3.09
CA GLY A 85 -0.78 -2.74 -2.15
C GLY A 85 0.16 -1.68 -1.65
N LEU A 86 0.86 -1.97 -0.56
CA LEU A 86 1.84 -1.09 0.05
C LEU A 86 3.23 -1.71 -0.04
N VAL A 87 4.18 -0.99 -0.63
CA VAL A 87 5.59 -1.38 -0.60
C VAL A 87 6.08 -1.30 0.84
N ILE A 88 6.71 -2.38 1.32
CA ILE A 88 7.10 -2.52 2.73
C ILE A 88 8.61 -2.59 2.95
N ASN A 89 9.40 -2.77 1.89
CA ASN A 89 10.85 -2.91 1.99
C ASN A 89 11.64 -1.71 1.43
N ARG A 90 11.04 -0.51 1.44
CA ARG A 90 11.71 0.72 1.02
C ARG A 90 11.61 1.81 2.08
N PRO A 91 12.40 1.71 3.16
CA PRO A 91 12.45 2.74 4.18
C PRO A 91 13.04 4.03 3.59
N ILE A 92 12.41 5.17 3.91
CA ILE A 92 12.85 6.51 3.48
C ILE A 92 13.29 7.40 4.63
N GLY A 93 13.14 6.94 5.87
CA GLY A 93 13.58 7.65 7.06
C GLY A 93 12.74 7.36 8.29
N ARG A 94 13.05 8.06 9.38
CA ARG A 94 12.27 8.03 10.61
C ARG A 94 11.67 9.40 10.85
N ILE A 95 10.49 9.44 11.46
CA ILE A 95 9.82 10.67 11.84
C ILE A 95 9.38 10.57 13.31
N ALA A 96 9.65 11.63 14.07
CA ALA A 96 9.10 11.74 15.43
C ALA A 96 7.57 11.80 15.37
N ILE A 97 6.89 10.93 16.12
CA ILE A 97 5.42 10.82 16.11
C ILE A 97 4.78 12.14 16.52
N ALA A 98 5.33 12.80 17.55
CA ALA A 98 4.85 14.12 17.99
C ALA A 98 4.94 15.18 16.88
N ALA A 99 6.00 15.18 16.06
CA ALA A 99 6.15 16.11 14.95
C ALA A 99 5.12 15.81 13.83
N LEU A 100 4.86 14.55 13.55
CA LEU A 100 3.86 14.13 12.58
C LEU A 100 2.46 14.53 13.00
N LEU A 101 2.06 14.24 14.25
CA LEU A 101 0.76 14.66 14.80
C LEU A 101 0.57 16.18 14.72
N LYS A 102 1.60 16.95 15.08
CA LYS A 102 1.57 18.43 14.99
C LYS A 102 1.34 18.90 13.55
N GLN A 103 1.98 18.27 12.55
CA GLN A 103 1.77 18.58 11.12
C GLN A 103 0.34 18.26 10.66
N LEU A 104 -0.28 17.24 11.25
CA LEU A 104 -1.66 16.84 10.98
C LEU A 104 -2.70 17.70 11.71
N GLY A 105 -2.25 18.59 12.61
CA GLY A 105 -3.12 19.42 13.45
C GLY A 105 -3.73 18.67 14.64
N GLU A 106 -3.11 17.55 15.02
CA GLU A 106 -3.53 16.70 16.13
C GLU A 106 -2.76 17.05 17.41
N ASP A 107 -3.34 16.72 18.56
CA ASP A 107 -2.67 16.90 19.86
C ASP A 107 -1.49 15.96 20.02
N SER A 108 -0.31 16.52 20.21
CA SER A 108 0.96 15.79 20.36
C SER A 108 1.51 15.75 21.80
N ARG A 109 0.77 16.24 22.79
CA ARG A 109 1.22 16.27 24.19
C ARG A 109 1.31 14.84 24.77
N GLY A 110 2.45 14.55 25.41
CA GLY A 110 2.70 13.25 26.02
C GLY A 110 2.86 12.13 25.01
N VAL A 111 3.28 12.46 23.78
CA VAL A 111 3.53 11.51 22.71
C VAL A 111 5.01 11.51 22.40
N ASP A 112 5.65 10.33 22.52
CA ASP A 112 7.07 10.11 22.27
C ASP A 112 7.29 9.07 21.17
N GLY A 113 8.57 8.86 20.83
CA GLY A 113 9.00 7.83 19.89
C GLY A 113 9.00 8.28 18.42
N GLU A 114 9.46 7.35 17.60
CA GLU A 114 9.63 7.55 16.15
C GLU A 114 8.97 6.41 15.38
N LEU A 115 8.48 6.71 14.19
CA LEU A 115 8.01 5.72 13.21
C LEU A 115 8.98 5.61 12.04
N LEU A 116 9.24 4.39 11.62
CA LEU A 116 9.89 4.12 10.35
C LEU A 116 8.89 4.40 9.21
N VAL A 117 9.31 5.27 8.29
CA VAL A 117 8.52 5.68 7.14
C VAL A 117 9.03 4.94 5.91
N HIS A 118 8.11 4.37 5.15
CA HIS A 118 8.39 3.66 3.91
C HIS A 118 7.79 4.40 2.71
N TYR A 119 8.44 4.31 1.59
CA TYR A 119 7.81 4.60 0.30
C TYR A 119 6.81 3.49 -0.01
N GLY A 120 5.53 3.75 0.12
CA GLY A 120 4.45 2.77 -0.08
C GLY A 120 4.08 2.56 -1.54
N GLY A 121 4.40 3.51 -2.43
CA GLY A 121 4.17 3.40 -3.86
C GLY A 121 3.98 4.75 -4.56
N PRO A 122 3.84 4.75 -5.90
CA PRO A 122 3.82 5.95 -6.70
C PRO A 122 2.48 6.71 -6.69
N VAL A 123 1.39 6.05 -6.25
CA VAL A 123 0.05 6.64 -6.26
C VAL A 123 -0.17 7.38 -4.95
N GLU A 124 -0.69 8.60 -5.02
CA GLU A 124 -0.96 9.47 -3.86
C GLU A 124 0.20 9.54 -2.86
N PRO A 125 1.41 9.98 -3.25
CA PRO A 125 2.63 9.86 -2.46
C PRO A 125 2.59 10.61 -1.12
N MET A 126 1.58 11.44 -0.89
CA MET A 126 1.36 12.17 0.36
C MET A 126 0.32 11.49 1.27
N GLN A 127 -0.35 10.43 0.78
CA GLN A 127 -1.31 9.67 1.57
C GLN A 127 -0.57 8.72 2.53
N GLY A 128 -0.86 8.84 3.82
CA GLY A 128 -0.29 7.99 4.85
C GLY A 128 -1.18 6.79 5.16
N PHE A 129 -0.54 5.63 5.31
CA PHE A 129 -1.17 4.37 5.74
C PHE A 129 -0.33 3.75 6.85
N VAL A 130 -0.95 3.39 7.95
CA VAL A 130 -0.27 2.65 9.02
C VAL A 130 -0.64 1.18 8.90
N LEU A 131 0.33 0.36 8.47
CA LEU A 131 0.26 -1.10 8.61
C LEU A 131 0.67 -1.47 10.02
N HIS A 132 -0.07 -2.37 10.65
CA HIS A 132 0.21 -2.78 12.02
C HIS A 132 -0.31 -4.18 12.33
N THR A 133 0.12 -4.74 13.46
CA THR A 133 -0.37 -6.03 13.94
C THR A 133 -1.83 -5.94 14.39
N ALA A 134 -2.62 -6.96 14.07
CA ALA A 134 -4.10 -6.92 14.09
C ALA A 134 -4.73 -6.97 15.49
N GLU A 135 -3.94 -7.09 16.56
CA GLU A 135 -4.45 -7.03 17.93
C GLU A 135 -4.94 -5.62 18.33
N TYR A 136 -4.48 -4.58 17.63
CA TYR A 136 -4.98 -3.22 17.82
C TYR A 136 -6.23 -2.99 16.98
N ALA A 137 -7.33 -2.61 17.64
CA ALA A 137 -8.61 -2.31 17.01
C ALA A 137 -8.99 -0.85 17.29
N GLY A 138 -8.46 0.08 16.51
CA GLY A 138 -8.80 1.51 16.55
C GLY A 138 -9.93 1.86 15.57
N VAL A 139 -10.29 3.14 15.56
CA VAL A 139 -11.22 3.69 14.56
C VAL A 139 -10.61 3.50 13.16
N ASP A 140 -11.44 3.16 12.17
CA ASP A 140 -11.05 2.91 10.78
C ASP A 140 -9.95 1.83 10.60
N THR A 141 -9.79 0.94 11.59
CA THR A 141 -8.92 -0.22 11.46
C THR A 141 -9.60 -1.31 10.66
N ARG A 142 -8.93 -1.77 9.60
CA ARG A 142 -9.36 -2.89 8.78
C ARG A 142 -8.35 -4.02 8.87
N VAL A 143 -8.76 -5.17 9.38
CA VAL A 143 -7.97 -6.40 9.29
C VAL A 143 -7.95 -6.86 7.84
N VAL A 144 -6.75 -7.03 7.28
CA VAL A 144 -6.55 -7.43 5.88
C VAL A 144 -6.31 -8.93 5.76
N GLY A 145 -5.40 -9.46 6.58
CA GLY A 145 -5.04 -10.88 6.60
C GLY A 145 -3.63 -11.10 7.18
N GLY A 146 -3.28 -12.36 7.47
CA GLY A 146 -1.94 -12.71 7.96
C GLY A 146 -1.58 -12.08 9.33
N GLY A 147 -2.58 -11.75 10.17
CA GLY A 147 -2.34 -11.05 11.44
C GLY A 147 -2.07 -9.56 11.29
N ILE A 148 -2.35 -8.98 10.10
CA ILE A 148 -2.01 -7.60 9.75
C ILE A 148 -3.27 -6.80 9.48
N ALA A 149 -3.27 -5.57 9.99
CA ALA A 149 -4.32 -4.58 9.81
C ALA A 149 -3.78 -3.29 9.21
N LEU A 150 -4.68 -2.51 8.65
CA LEU A 150 -4.43 -1.20 8.07
C LEU A 150 -5.30 -0.15 8.76
N THR A 151 -4.71 0.99 9.12
CA THR A 151 -5.42 2.15 9.65
C THR A 151 -4.95 3.42 8.95
N SER A 152 -5.89 4.28 8.58
CA SER A 152 -5.62 5.62 8.03
C SER A 152 -6.03 6.76 8.98
N ASP A 153 -6.59 6.46 10.15
CA ASP A 153 -6.92 7.45 11.19
C ASP A 153 -5.65 7.86 11.97
N PRO A 154 -5.33 9.17 12.09
CA PRO A 154 -4.17 9.67 12.85
C PRO A 154 -4.15 9.25 14.32
N LYS A 155 -5.28 8.86 14.90
CA LYS A 155 -5.36 8.42 16.30
C LYS A 155 -4.49 7.20 16.59
N VAL A 156 -4.24 6.34 15.59
CA VAL A 156 -3.30 5.23 15.74
C VAL A 156 -1.89 5.72 16.06
N LEU A 157 -1.46 6.84 15.46
CA LEU A 157 -0.15 7.44 15.74
C LEU A 157 -0.03 7.89 17.20
N ARG A 158 -1.11 8.48 17.73
CA ARG A 158 -1.16 8.86 19.13
C ARG A 158 -1.09 7.65 20.06
N ALA A 159 -1.83 6.59 19.73
CA ALA A 159 -1.81 5.36 20.50
C ALA A 159 -0.40 4.72 20.50
N ILE A 160 0.28 4.70 19.33
CA ILE A 160 1.66 4.20 19.22
C ILE A 160 2.60 5.03 20.12
N GLY A 161 2.57 6.36 20.02
CA GLY A 161 3.44 7.23 20.79
C GLY A 161 3.11 7.31 22.28
N ALA A 162 1.91 6.89 22.69
CA ALA A 162 1.51 6.75 24.09
C ALA A 162 1.78 5.32 24.65
N GLY A 163 2.33 4.41 23.85
CA GLY A 163 2.60 3.03 24.26
C GLY A 163 1.36 2.13 24.38
N SER A 164 0.20 2.58 23.89
CA SER A 164 -1.08 1.83 23.88
C SER A 164 -1.50 1.39 22.49
N GLY A 165 -0.62 1.53 21.51
CA GLY A 165 -0.83 1.14 20.12
C GLY A 165 -0.52 -0.33 19.83
N PRO A 166 -0.48 -0.72 18.55
CA PRO A 166 -0.11 -2.06 18.14
C PRO A 166 1.34 -2.41 18.48
N ARG A 167 1.60 -3.70 18.64
CA ARG A 167 2.97 -4.22 18.98
C ARG A 167 4.00 -3.87 17.90
N ARG A 168 3.60 -3.90 16.63
CA ARG A 168 4.43 -3.55 15.48
C ARG A 168 3.63 -2.67 14.53
N SER A 169 4.32 -1.71 13.93
CA SER A 169 3.74 -0.81 12.95
C SER A 169 4.80 -0.24 12.02
N LEU A 170 4.39 0.13 10.82
CA LEU A 170 5.16 0.94 9.88
C LEU A 170 4.22 1.97 9.23
N LEU A 171 4.76 3.11 8.86
CA LEU A 171 4.05 4.14 8.09
C LEU A 171 4.47 4.05 6.64
N ALA A 172 3.52 3.80 5.74
CA ALA A 172 3.74 3.85 4.30
C ALA A 172 3.16 5.14 3.71
N LEU A 173 3.91 5.81 2.85
CA LEU A 173 3.46 6.98 2.10
C LEU A 173 3.21 6.59 0.64
N GLY A 174 1.99 6.85 0.16
CA GLY A 174 1.52 6.40 -1.14
C GLY A 174 1.22 4.90 -1.19
N TYR A 175 0.84 4.43 -2.36
CA TYR A 175 0.53 3.02 -2.61
C TYR A 175 0.84 2.60 -4.05
N ALA A 176 0.93 1.30 -4.30
CA ALA A 176 0.94 0.70 -5.62
C ALA A 176 -0.50 0.30 -5.99
N GLY A 177 -0.92 0.66 -7.20
CA GLY A 177 -2.26 0.38 -7.69
C GLY A 177 -2.24 -0.28 -9.06
N TRP A 178 -3.16 -1.19 -9.29
CA TRP A 178 -3.39 -1.88 -10.57
C TRP A 178 -4.82 -1.70 -11.02
N ALA A 179 -5.00 -1.42 -12.31
CA ALA A 179 -6.30 -1.42 -12.96
C ALA A 179 -6.88 -2.86 -13.05
N PRO A 180 -8.19 -3.02 -13.31
CA PRO A 180 -8.80 -4.33 -13.51
C PRO A 180 -8.02 -5.20 -14.50
N GLY A 181 -7.64 -6.42 -14.09
CA GLY A 181 -6.90 -7.39 -14.91
C GLY A 181 -5.40 -7.10 -15.11
N GLN A 182 -4.90 -5.94 -14.68
CA GLN A 182 -3.49 -5.59 -14.85
C GLN A 182 -2.58 -6.47 -14.00
N LEU A 183 -2.88 -6.64 -12.72
CA LEU A 183 -2.07 -7.45 -11.81
C LEU A 183 -2.00 -8.91 -12.28
N GLU A 184 -3.12 -9.48 -12.70
CA GLU A 184 -3.17 -10.84 -13.23
C GLU A 184 -2.33 -11.00 -14.50
N ALA A 185 -2.32 -9.99 -15.37
CA ALA A 185 -1.46 -9.99 -16.55
C ALA A 185 0.02 -9.95 -16.18
N GLU A 186 0.41 -9.14 -15.23
CA GLU A 186 1.80 -9.04 -14.74
C GLU A 186 2.27 -10.32 -14.04
N ILE A 187 1.39 -10.99 -13.27
CA ILE A 187 1.67 -12.30 -12.65
C ILE A 187 1.85 -13.37 -13.75
N ARG A 188 0.95 -13.42 -14.73
CA ARG A 188 1.09 -14.37 -15.86
C ARG A 188 2.36 -14.15 -16.68
N SER A 189 2.83 -12.91 -16.76
CA SER A 189 4.10 -12.55 -17.41
C SER A 189 5.33 -12.87 -16.54
N GLY A 190 5.14 -13.40 -15.34
CA GLY A 190 6.24 -13.77 -14.45
C GLY A 190 6.90 -12.62 -13.71
N HIS A 191 6.34 -11.40 -13.74
CA HIS A 191 6.91 -10.23 -13.06
C HIS A 191 6.74 -10.31 -11.54
N TRP A 192 5.70 -10.96 -11.07
CA TRP A 192 5.36 -11.08 -9.66
C TRP A 192 5.10 -12.53 -9.27
N VAL A 193 5.44 -12.85 -8.03
CA VAL A 193 4.96 -14.05 -7.35
C VAL A 193 4.27 -13.63 -6.06
N ASP A 194 3.21 -14.35 -5.71
CA ASP A 194 2.53 -14.16 -4.44
C ASP A 194 3.00 -15.19 -3.42
N VAL A 195 3.19 -14.76 -2.19
CA VAL A 195 3.54 -15.62 -1.06
C VAL A 195 2.70 -15.26 0.16
N GLN A 196 2.55 -16.20 1.08
CA GLN A 196 1.80 -15.95 2.30
C GLN A 196 2.48 -14.88 3.15
N ALA A 197 1.73 -13.88 3.58
CA ALA A 197 2.23 -12.86 4.49
C ALA A 197 2.32 -13.38 5.92
N ASP A 198 3.33 -12.92 6.65
CA ASP A 198 3.40 -13.02 8.09
C ASP A 198 4.08 -11.78 8.70
N GLU A 199 3.85 -11.58 10.00
CA GLU A 199 4.36 -10.43 10.74
C GLU A 199 5.90 -10.33 10.70
N LYS A 200 6.62 -11.46 10.63
CA LYS A 200 8.10 -11.46 10.65
C LYS A 200 8.69 -10.87 9.39
N ILE A 201 8.01 -11.08 8.25
CA ILE A 201 8.43 -10.49 6.99
C ILE A 201 7.91 -9.06 6.88
N VAL A 202 6.62 -8.82 7.17
CA VAL A 202 6.01 -7.50 6.96
C VAL A 202 6.68 -6.41 7.81
N PHE A 203 7.03 -6.74 9.05
CA PHE A 203 7.67 -5.80 9.98
C PHE A 203 9.17 -6.10 10.20
N ASP A 204 9.84 -6.65 9.18
CA ASP A 204 11.29 -6.87 9.24
C ASP A 204 12.02 -5.52 9.14
N GLU A 205 12.85 -5.21 10.12
CA GLU A 205 13.63 -3.96 10.11
C GLU A 205 14.81 -4.01 9.12
N ASN A 206 15.20 -5.21 8.67
CA ASN A 206 16.25 -5.38 7.68
C ASN A 206 15.64 -5.41 6.27
N ALA A 207 15.37 -4.23 5.74
CA ALA A 207 14.77 -4.04 4.42
C ALA A 207 15.58 -4.68 3.28
N ASP A 208 16.92 -4.69 3.39
CA ASP A 208 17.82 -5.25 2.36
C ASP A 208 17.63 -6.77 2.20
N LYS A 209 17.27 -7.47 3.28
CA LYS A 209 17.04 -8.93 3.27
C LYS A 209 15.57 -9.32 3.14
N GLN A 210 14.68 -8.35 3.21
CA GLN A 210 13.25 -8.62 3.23
C GLN A 210 12.77 -9.25 1.91
N TRP A 211 13.31 -8.81 0.78
CA TRP A 211 13.03 -9.39 -0.52
C TRP A 211 13.52 -10.85 -0.63
N GLU A 212 14.76 -11.12 -0.24
CA GLU A 212 15.33 -12.46 -0.27
C GLU A 212 14.52 -13.43 0.61
N ARG A 213 14.13 -13.00 1.81
CA ARG A 213 13.31 -13.78 2.73
C ARG A 213 11.92 -14.05 2.20
N ALA A 214 11.29 -13.07 1.54
CA ALA A 214 10.01 -13.23 0.89
C ALA A 214 10.11 -14.20 -0.30
N MET A 215 11.13 -14.06 -1.15
CA MET A 215 11.39 -14.97 -2.29
C MET A 215 11.66 -16.41 -1.85
N ALA A 216 12.37 -16.62 -0.75
CA ALA A 216 12.63 -17.96 -0.23
C ALA A 216 11.33 -18.73 0.12
N ARG A 217 10.25 -18.04 0.43
CA ARG A 217 8.94 -18.67 0.71
C ARG A 217 8.23 -19.20 -0.51
N ARG A 218 8.59 -18.75 -1.71
CA ARG A 218 8.05 -19.30 -2.98
C ARG A 218 8.29 -20.81 -3.10
N VAL A 219 9.43 -21.29 -2.58
CA VAL A 219 9.87 -22.71 -2.74
C VAL A 219 9.09 -23.68 -1.82
N ILE A 220 8.41 -23.16 -0.79
CA ILE A 220 7.72 -23.99 0.21
C ILE A 220 6.25 -24.29 -0.19
N GLN A 221 5.75 -23.67 -1.26
CA GLN A 221 4.35 -23.81 -1.72
C GLN A 221 4.17 -24.83 -2.85
N LEU A 222 5.20 -25.61 -3.19
CA LEU A 222 5.17 -26.75 -4.10
C LEU A 222 5.02 -28.05 -3.33
#